data_b5d702d5f9f3e1e79a2d0e5a325c43ab
#
_entry.id   b5d702d5f9f3e1e79a2d0e5a325c43ab
#
_cell.length_a   1.000
_cell.length_b   1.000
_cell.length_c   1.000
_cell.angle_alpha   90.00
_cell.angle_beta   90.00
_cell.angle_gamma   90.00
#
_symmetry.space_group_name_H-M   'P 1'
#
loop_
_entity.id
_entity.type
_entity.pdbx_description
1 polymer ?
#
loop_
_entity_poly.entity_id
_entity_poly.type
_entity_poly.pdbx_seq_one_letter_code
_entity_poly.pdbx_strand_id
1 'polypeptide(L)'
;MNRSIDLIKGNVFKSLVIFSLPFLFSNLFQQLYNTIDTYIVGNTLNEGSLAAIGACAAIFELLVGFAVGVGNGMSVVTAKYYGAGDKEMVRKSIASSFIIAVIVTVVMMIGSIFGLYPLLRVLKTPSDIIDEAYSYISIIALFVGVMLSYNLFSGILKAMGNSFMPLIFLIISTAINVVLDYIFIAVANMGIRGAAVATVIAEFTSAVLCMIYLFKKYREYLPGRKDFRYDGRLSGELWAQGLAMGFMSSIVSIGTVILQSSINKLGKHIIAGHTAARKIMAFSTLPITTVGLSITTFVSQNVGAEKPDRVRKGIRYGCIITTVWSVIALIILELLSPVLVKFLSGSEVDTVVTTGVNYLKFNVLFYIPLGILITLRCSLQGMGKKILPILSSVIELFGKVIFTFAVIPHMGYNGVIICEPVVWCAMAVYLVMAYIKAVPKSCPEA
;
A
#
# COMPACT_ATOMS: atom_id res chain seq x y z
N MET A 1 -7.35 5.39 28.08
CA MET A 1 -6.26 4.40 28.02
C MET A 1 -5.23 4.87 27.00
N ASN A 2 -3.97 4.95 27.39
CA ASN A 2 -2.88 5.33 26.48
C ASN A 2 -2.49 4.05 25.71
N ARG A 3 -2.93 3.91 24.45
CA ARG A 3 -2.70 2.73 23.60
C ARG A 3 -1.51 2.90 22.64
N SER A 4 -0.65 3.92 22.88
CA SER A 4 0.59 4.05 22.15
C SER A 4 1.60 3.03 22.65
N ILE A 5 2.26 2.34 21.73
CA ILE A 5 3.28 1.33 22.02
C ILE A 5 4.64 2.02 21.96
N ASP A 6 5.43 1.85 23.02
CA ASP A 6 6.81 2.32 23.02
C ASP A 6 7.67 1.38 22.15
N LEU A 7 8.10 1.89 21.00
CA LEU A 7 8.94 1.13 20.07
C LEU A 7 10.45 1.28 20.39
N ILE A 8 10.81 2.20 21.28
CA ILE A 8 12.20 2.53 21.62
C ILE A 8 12.68 1.75 22.85
N LYS A 9 11.74 1.26 23.67
CA LYS A 9 12.02 0.53 24.92
C LYS A 9 11.40 -0.86 24.91
N GLY A 10 11.76 -1.69 25.88
CA GLY A 10 11.18 -3.01 26.08
C GLY A 10 11.61 -4.08 25.05
N ASN A 11 10.87 -5.18 25.02
CA ASN A 11 11.17 -6.33 24.16
C ASN A 11 10.81 -6.03 22.70
N VAL A 12 11.80 -6.14 21.81
CA VAL A 12 11.68 -5.79 20.40
C VAL A 12 10.62 -6.64 19.67
N PHE A 13 10.66 -7.97 19.89
CA PHE A 13 9.71 -8.90 19.25
C PHE A 13 8.26 -8.58 19.66
N LYS A 14 8.02 -8.45 20.96
CA LYS A 14 6.70 -8.13 21.51
C LYS A 14 6.19 -6.78 20.99
N SER A 15 7.04 -5.75 20.95
CA SER A 15 6.67 -4.43 20.44
C SER A 15 6.30 -4.48 18.97
N LEU A 16 7.06 -5.20 18.12
CA LEU A 16 6.76 -5.36 16.71
C LEU A 16 5.45 -6.09 16.49
N VAL A 17 5.23 -7.22 17.16
CA VAL A 17 3.99 -8.01 17.00
C VAL A 17 2.78 -7.20 17.42
N ILE A 18 2.79 -6.59 18.62
CA ILE A 18 1.65 -5.82 19.12
C ILE A 18 1.39 -4.58 18.24
N PHE A 19 2.44 -3.95 17.71
CA PHE A 19 2.30 -2.78 16.82
C PHE A 19 1.79 -3.17 15.44
N SER A 20 2.16 -4.36 14.92
CA SER A 20 1.72 -4.81 13.60
C SER A 20 0.29 -5.35 13.57
N LEU A 21 -0.25 -5.86 14.67
CA LEU A 21 -1.61 -6.40 14.70
C LEU A 21 -2.69 -5.39 14.25
N PRO A 22 -2.75 -4.14 14.75
CA PRO A 22 -3.72 -3.17 14.24
C PRO A 22 -3.53 -2.82 12.76
N PHE A 23 -2.29 -2.84 12.25
CA PHE A 23 -2.03 -2.67 10.82
C PHE A 23 -2.60 -3.84 10.00
N LEU A 24 -2.43 -5.07 10.48
CA LEU A 24 -2.97 -6.26 9.83
C LEU A 24 -4.49 -6.16 9.71
N PHE A 25 -5.15 -5.83 10.81
CA PHE A 25 -6.60 -5.62 10.79
C PHE A 25 -7.00 -4.45 9.91
N SER A 26 -6.26 -3.33 9.91
CA SER A 26 -6.53 -2.20 9.00
C SER A 26 -6.47 -2.62 7.54
N ASN A 27 -5.42 -3.34 7.14
CA ASN A 27 -5.28 -3.83 5.78
C ASN A 27 -6.37 -4.86 5.41
N LEU A 28 -6.75 -5.72 6.36
CA LEU A 28 -7.84 -6.68 6.16
C LEU A 28 -9.18 -5.95 5.97
N PHE A 29 -9.51 -4.98 6.83
CA PHE A 29 -10.72 -4.17 6.68
C PHE A 29 -10.73 -3.39 5.38
N GLN A 30 -9.59 -2.89 4.92
CA GLN A 30 -9.49 -2.19 3.64
C GLN A 30 -9.75 -3.12 2.44
N GLN A 31 -9.29 -4.37 2.50
CA GLN A 31 -9.60 -5.38 1.48
C GLN A 31 -11.09 -5.78 1.50
N LEU A 32 -11.67 -5.94 2.70
CA LEU A 32 -13.10 -6.21 2.83
C LEU A 32 -13.95 -5.06 2.30
N TYR A 33 -13.59 -3.82 2.63
CA TYR A 33 -14.21 -2.61 2.12
C TYR A 33 -14.23 -2.59 0.57
N ASN A 34 -13.08 -2.74 -0.09
CA ASN A 34 -12.99 -2.77 -1.55
C ASN A 34 -13.85 -3.91 -2.17
N THR A 35 -13.95 -5.04 -1.46
CA THR A 35 -14.75 -6.17 -1.91
C THR A 35 -16.24 -5.89 -1.78
N ILE A 36 -16.67 -5.28 -0.67
CA ILE A 36 -18.08 -4.91 -0.43
C ILE A 36 -18.53 -3.83 -1.40
N ASP A 37 -17.72 -2.80 -1.64
CA ASP A 37 -17.97 -1.75 -2.61
C ASP A 37 -18.20 -2.33 -4.02
N THR A 38 -17.29 -3.19 -4.48
CA THR A 38 -17.43 -3.88 -5.76
C THR A 38 -18.68 -4.77 -5.80
N TYR A 39 -19.04 -5.42 -4.71
CA TYR A 39 -20.25 -6.26 -4.61
C TYR A 39 -21.53 -5.43 -4.70
N ILE A 40 -21.60 -4.29 -3.99
CA ILE A 40 -22.77 -3.39 -4.03
C ILE A 40 -22.93 -2.86 -5.45
N VAL A 41 -21.88 -2.34 -6.06
CA VAL A 41 -21.91 -1.84 -7.44
C VAL A 41 -22.35 -2.92 -8.42
N GLY A 42 -21.75 -4.12 -8.34
CA GLY A 42 -22.04 -5.22 -9.25
C GLY A 42 -23.46 -5.77 -9.16
N ASN A 43 -24.11 -5.69 -7.98
CA ASN A 43 -25.48 -6.17 -7.78
C ASN A 43 -26.55 -5.08 -7.96
N THR A 44 -26.16 -3.81 -7.91
CA THR A 44 -27.13 -2.69 -7.95
C THR A 44 -27.13 -1.97 -9.29
N LEU A 45 -25.97 -1.93 -9.96
CA LEU A 45 -25.80 -1.30 -11.27
C LEU A 45 -25.69 -2.35 -12.39
N ASN A 46 -25.60 -1.89 -13.62
CA ASN A 46 -25.43 -2.74 -14.80
C ASN A 46 -23.98 -3.20 -14.99
N GLU A 47 -23.78 -4.18 -15.90
CA GLU A 47 -22.46 -4.71 -16.24
C GLU A 47 -21.51 -3.64 -16.79
N GLY A 48 -22.04 -2.62 -17.49
CA GLY A 48 -21.29 -1.50 -18.03
C GLY A 48 -20.65 -0.65 -16.93
N SER A 49 -21.38 -0.34 -15.86
CA SER A 49 -20.87 0.40 -14.70
C SER A 49 -19.76 -0.35 -13.97
N LEU A 50 -19.93 -1.67 -13.81
CA LEU A 50 -18.89 -2.51 -13.21
C LEU A 50 -17.63 -2.56 -14.11
N ALA A 51 -17.80 -2.65 -15.41
CA ALA A 51 -16.71 -2.59 -16.39
C ALA A 51 -16.00 -1.22 -16.36
N ALA A 52 -16.76 -0.12 -16.20
CA ALA A 52 -16.21 1.23 -16.08
C ALA A 52 -15.31 1.39 -14.85
N ILE A 53 -15.72 0.88 -13.66
CA ILE A 53 -14.88 0.85 -12.46
C ILE A 53 -13.64 -0.01 -12.69
N GLY A 54 -13.80 -1.19 -13.31
CA GLY A 54 -12.69 -2.06 -13.65
C GLY A 54 -11.66 -1.40 -14.57
N ALA A 55 -12.11 -0.62 -15.55
CA ALA A 55 -11.25 0.15 -16.45
C ALA A 55 -10.48 1.26 -15.72
N CYS A 56 -11.05 1.80 -14.64
CA CYS A 56 -10.40 2.81 -13.79
C CYS A 56 -9.41 2.24 -12.78
N ALA A 57 -9.42 0.93 -12.51
CA ALA A 57 -8.64 0.33 -11.42
C ALA A 57 -7.15 0.68 -11.47
N ALA A 58 -6.54 0.63 -12.65
CA ALA A 58 -5.14 0.97 -12.84
C ALA A 58 -4.83 2.45 -12.55
N ILE A 59 -5.73 3.34 -12.96
CA ILE A 59 -5.60 4.79 -12.72
C ILE A 59 -5.82 5.08 -11.23
N PHE A 60 -6.80 4.43 -10.62
CA PHE A 60 -7.06 4.51 -9.19
C PHE A 60 -5.83 4.09 -8.38
N GLU A 61 -5.25 2.92 -8.68
CA GLU A 61 -4.02 2.45 -8.01
C GLU A 61 -2.84 3.42 -8.20
N LEU A 62 -2.71 4.01 -9.38
CA LEU A 62 -1.65 4.98 -9.64
C LEU A 62 -1.84 6.24 -8.79
N LEU A 63 -3.01 6.85 -8.80
CA LEU A 63 -3.31 8.09 -8.08
C LEU A 63 -3.31 7.89 -6.57
N VAL A 64 -4.10 6.94 -6.10
CA VAL A 64 -4.26 6.66 -4.66
C VAL A 64 -2.99 6.07 -4.09
N GLY A 65 -2.35 5.13 -4.80
CA GLY A 65 -1.07 4.54 -4.40
C GLY A 65 0.04 5.58 -4.27
N PHE A 66 0.10 6.55 -5.18
CA PHE A 66 1.04 7.68 -5.06
C PHE A 66 0.74 8.53 -3.81
N ALA A 67 -0.52 8.91 -3.59
CA ALA A 67 -0.93 9.71 -2.43
C ALA A 67 -0.63 8.99 -1.10
N VAL A 68 -0.95 7.69 -1.02
CA VAL A 68 -0.63 6.81 0.13
C VAL A 68 0.89 6.77 0.35
N GLY A 69 1.66 6.59 -0.72
CA GLY A 69 3.12 6.57 -0.67
C GLY A 69 3.70 7.87 -0.12
N VAL A 70 3.24 9.02 -0.64
CA VAL A 70 3.69 10.35 -0.18
C VAL A 70 3.36 10.55 1.30
N GLY A 71 2.13 10.28 1.73
CA GLY A 71 1.71 10.43 3.13
C GLY A 71 2.51 9.54 4.09
N ASN A 72 2.69 8.27 3.74
CA ASN A 72 3.51 7.35 4.52
C ASN A 72 4.99 7.75 4.54
N GLY A 73 5.54 8.23 3.42
CA GLY A 73 6.93 8.67 3.33
C GLY A 73 7.22 9.87 4.26
N MET A 74 6.33 10.85 4.29
CA MET A 74 6.46 11.98 5.23
C MET A 74 6.36 11.54 6.68
N SER A 75 5.52 10.56 7.00
CA SER A 75 5.37 10.02 8.35
C SER A 75 6.65 9.33 8.87
N VAL A 76 7.48 8.76 7.99
CA VAL A 76 8.78 8.18 8.35
C VAL A 76 9.71 9.23 8.93
N VAL A 77 9.75 10.43 8.34
CA VAL A 77 10.57 11.54 8.85
C VAL A 77 10.06 12.00 10.21
N THR A 78 8.74 12.11 10.38
CA THR A 78 8.12 12.43 11.67
C THR A 78 8.45 11.38 12.74
N ALA A 79 8.41 10.07 12.37
CA ALA A 79 8.76 8.97 13.27
C ALA A 79 10.22 9.03 13.75
N LYS A 80 11.14 9.45 12.88
CA LYS A 80 12.56 9.65 13.22
C LYS A 80 12.71 10.72 14.31
N TYR A 81 12.12 11.89 14.13
CA TYR A 81 12.21 12.97 15.13
C TYR A 81 11.44 12.65 16.41
N TYR A 82 10.32 11.93 16.31
CA TYR A 82 9.63 11.43 17.49
C TYR A 82 10.52 10.44 18.28
N GLY A 83 11.21 9.55 17.57
CA GLY A 83 12.19 8.64 18.17
C GLY A 83 13.37 9.35 18.85
N ALA A 84 13.83 10.45 18.29
CA ALA A 84 14.87 11.31 18.89
C ALA A 84 14.39 12.07 20.14
N GLY A 85 13.07 12.09 20.40
CA GLY A 85 12.51 12.89 21.51
C GLY A 85 12.46 14.40 21.23
N ASP A 86 12.75 14.81 19.99
CA ASP A 86 12.80 16.21 19.58
C ASP A 86 11.38 16.71 19.22
N LYS A 87 10.69 17.26 20.21
CA LYS A 87 9.33 17.78 20.08
C LYS A 87 9.24 18.96 19.09
N GLU A 88 10.28 19.77 18.99
CA GLU A 88 10.30 20.91 18.08
C GLU A 88 10.35 20.44 16.63
N MET A 89 11.28 19.51 16.33
CA MET A 89 11.39 18.94 14.99
C MET A 89 10.16 18.11 14.61
N VAL A 90 9.50 17.43 15.56
CA VAL A 90 8.21 16.77 15.30
C VAL A 90 7.15 17.79 14.88
N ARG A 91 6.99 18.92 15.60
CA ARG A 91 6.02 19.97 15.22
C ARG A 91 6.33 20.55 13.85
N LYS A 92 7.61 20.89 13.59
CA LYS A 92 8.04 21.40 12.29
C LYS A 92 7.83 20.39 11.17
N SER A 93 8.09 19.10 11.42
CA SER A 93 7.86 18.03 10.42
C SER A 93 6.38 17.89 10.08
N ILE A 94 5.49 17.96 11.07
CA ILE A 94 4.04 17.95 10.85
C ILE A 94 3.61 19.18 10.05
N ALA A 95 4.05 20.39 10.43
CA ALA A 95 3.73 21.63 9.72
C ALA A 95 4.17 21.58 8.26
N SER A 96 5.41 21.21 8.01
CA SER A 96 5.96 21.09 6.65
C SER A 96 5.26 20.00 5.83
N SER A 97 4.89 18.89 6.46
CA SER A 97 4.12 17.82 5.80
C SER A 97 2.73 18.31 5.34
N PHE A 98 2.07 19.17 6.11
CA PHE A 98 0.81 19.82 5.69
C PHE A 98 1.00 20.67 4.43
N ILE A 99 2.03 21.51 4.41
CA ILE A 99 2.32 22.36 3.25
C ILE A 99 2.59 21.49 2.02
N ILE A 100 3.43 20.48 2.17
CA ILE A 100 3.78 19.55 1.09
C ILE A 100 2.53 18.81 0.61
N ALA A 101 1.68 18.33 1.52
CA ALA A 101 0.45 17.63 1.17
C ALA A 101 -0.50 18.49 0.35
N VAL A 102 -0.64 19.79 0.70
CA VAL A 102 -1.44 20.74 -0.09
C VAL A 102 -0.85 20.93 -1.49
N ILE A 103 0.46 21.12 -1.60
CA ILE A 103 1.14 21.30 -2.90
C ILE A 103 0.95 20.04 -3.76
N VAL A 104 1.21 18.85 -3.21
CA VAL A 104 1.04 17.58 -3.92
C VAL A 104 -0.41 17.38 -4.36
N THR A 105 -1.38 17.69 -3.50
CA THR A 105 -2.80 17.63 -3.83
C THR A 105 -3.13 18.52 -5.03
N VAL A 106 -2.72 19.79 -5.00
CA VAL A 106 -2.98 20.72 -6.09
C VAL A 106 -2.34 20.25 -7.40
N VAL A 107 -1.08 19.79 -7.35
CA VAL A 107 -0.39 19.26 -8.54
C VAL A 107 -1.12 18.01 -9.08
N MET A 108 -1.53 17.09 -8.22
CA MET A 108 -2.28 15.90 -8.63
C MET A 108 -3.64 16.26 -9.22
N MET A 109 -4.38 17.19 -8.61
CA MET A 109 -5.68 17.66 -9.14
C MET A 109 -5.52 18.28 -10.52
N ILE A 110 -4.58 19.21 -10.68
CA ILE A 110 -4.31 19.86 -11.98
C ILE A 110 -3.90 18.82 -13.02
N GLY A 111 -2.96 17.93 -12.68
CA GLY A 111 -2.53 16.84 -13.55
C GLY A 111 -3.68 15.91 -13.97
N SER A 112 -4.60 15.64 -13.04
CA SER A 112 -5.79 14.83 -13.31
C SER A 112 -6.79 15.48 -14.25
N ILE A 113 -7.04 16.79 -14.11
CA ILE A 113 -7.96 17.52 -14.99
C ILE A 113 -7.55 17.37 -16.47
N PHE A 114 -6.25 17.47 -16.75
CA PHE A 114 -5.75 17.38 -18.12
C PHE A 114 -5.38 15.97 -18.56
N GLY A 115 -5.02 15.08 -17.62
CA GLY A 115 -4.43 13.78 -17.90
C GLY A 115 -5.41 12.60 -17.92
N LEU A 116 -6.51 12.64 -17.16
CA LEU A 116 -7.36 11.44 -16.95
C LEU A 116 -8.04 10.94 -18.22
N TYR A 117 -8.66 11.83 -18.99
CA TYR A 117 -9.38 11.42 -20.21
C TYR A 117 -8.42 10.89 -21.29
N PRO A 118 -7.28 11.56 -21.60
CA PRO A 118 -6.24 11.00 -22.44
C PRO A 118 -5.72 9.64 -21.95
N LEU A 119 -5.53 9.48 -20.63
CA LEU A 119 -5.03 8.23 -20.05
C LEU A 119 -6.01 7.07 -20.23
N LEU A 120 -7.33 7.29 -20.04
CA LEU A 120 -8.36 6.30 -20.34
C LEU A 120 -8.33 5.86 -21.80
N ARG A 121 -8.10 6.79 -22.74
CA ARG A 121 -7.94 6.47 -24.17
C ARG A 121 -6.67 5.66 -24.46
N VAL A 122 -5.54 6.01 -23.85
CA VAL A 122 -4.29 5.25 -23.98
C VAL A 122 -4.45 3.82 -23.44
N LEU A 123 -5.21 3.64 -22.37
CA LEU A 123 -5.56 2.33 -21.82
C LEU A 123 -6.60 1.58 -22.64
N LYS A 124 -7.05 2.16 -23.78
CA LYS A 124 -8.04 1.57 -24.70
C LYS A 124 -9.36 1.23 -24.02
N THR A 125 -9.81 2.09 -23.10
CA THR A 125 -11.14 1.97 -22.50
C THR A 125 -12.18 2.04 -23.61
N PRO A 126 -13.15 1.10 -23.69
CA PRO A 126 -14.21 1.10 -24.70
C PRO A 126 -15.02 2.40 -24.69
N SER A 127 -15.43 2.86 -25.89
CA SER A 127 -16.11 4.15 -26.05
C SER A 127 -17.49 4.23 -25.40
N ASP A 128 -18.12 3.09 -25.18
CA ASP A 128 -19.46 2.95 -24.56
C ASP A 128 -19.40 3.14 -23.02
N ILE A 129 -18.24 2.94 -22.38
CA ILE A 129 -18.09 3.08 -20.94
C ILE A 129 -17.10 4.19 -20.52
N ILE A 130 -16.39 4.83 -21.46
CA ILE A 130 -15.31 5.80 -21.14
C ILE A 130 -15.83 7.02 -20.38
N ASP A 131 -17.01 7.53 -20.71
CA ASP A 131 -17.59 8.70 -20.07
C ASP A 131 -18.04 8.38 -18.64
N GLU A 132 -18.57 7.18 -18.44
CA GLU A 132 -18.93 6.68 -17.11
C GLU A 132 -17.66 6.46 -16.25
N ALA A 133 -16.65 5.82 -16.81
CA ALA A 133 -15.34 5.64 -16.19
C ALA A 133 -14.70 6.98 -15.81
N TYR A 134 -14.71 7.95 -16.71
CA TYR A 134 -14.22 9.30 -16.46
C TYR A 134 -14.99 9.99 -15.33
N SER A 135 -16.32 9.84 -15.29
CA SER A 135 -17.15 10.45 -14.26
C SER A 135 -16.84 9.91 -12.87
N TYR A 136 -16.49 8.62 -12.74
CA TYR A 136 -16.08 7.99 -11.50
C TYR A 136 -14.70 8.46 -11.06
N ILE A 137 -13.69 8.29 -11.91
CA ILE A 137 -12.31 8.54 -11.55
C ILE A 137 -12.00 10.03 -11.36
N SER A 138 -12.73 10.92 -12.04
CA SER A 138 -12.59 12.36 -11.86
C SER A 138 -13.01 12.83 -10.46
N ILE A 139 -14.05 12.23 -9.87
CA ILE A 139 -14.44 12.53 -8.48
C ILE A 139 -13.31 12.10 -7.52
N ILE A 140 -12.78 10.90 -7.68
CA ILE A 140 -11.67 10.40 -6.86
C ILE A 140 -10.44 11.34 -6.98
N ALA A 141 -10.10 11.74 -8.19
CA ALA A 141 -8.96 12.61 -8.45
C ALA A 141 -9.16 14.05 -7.94
N LEU A 142 -10.37 14.58 -8.02
CA LEU A 142 -10.71 15.89 -7.47
C LEU A 142 -10.58 15.92 -5.94
N PHE A 143 -10.89 14.81 -5.29
CA PHE A 143 -10.81 14.69 -3.82
C PHE A 143 -9.60 13.88 -3.34
N VAL A 144 -8.57 13.70 -4.18
CA VAL A 144 -7.35 12.95 -3.81
C VAL A 144 -6.65 13.52 -2.56
N GLY A 145 -6.81 14.81 -2.30
CA GLY A 145 -6.32 15.47 -1.09
C GLY A 145 -6.94 14.95 0.20
N VAL A 146 -8.16 14.44 0.15
CA VAL A 146 -8.82 13.78 1.28
C VAL A 146 -8.08 12.47 1.62
N MET A 147 -7.79 11.66 0.60
CA MET A 147 -7.06 10.40 0.77
C MET A 147 -5.63 10.65 1.25
N LEU A 148 -4.94 11.65 0.69
CA LEU A 148 -3.62 12.05 1.17
C LEU A 148 -3.66 12.53 2.63
N SER A 149 -4.68 13.31 3.01
CA SER A 149 -4.87 13.81 4.37
C SER A 149 -5.09 12.66 5.38
N TYR A 150 -5.95 11.70 5.06
CA TYR A 150 -6.13 10.52 5.91
C TYR A 150 -4.81 9.75 6.08
N ASN A 151 -4.10 9.49 4.99
CA ASN A 151 -2.82 8.76 5.04
C ASN A 151 -1.76 9.54 5.84
N LEU A 152 -1.71 10.86 5.69
CA LEU A 152 -0.81 11.70 6.48
C LEU A 152 -1.15 11.67 7.98
N PHE A 153 -2.41 11.90 8.37
CA PHE A 153 -2.79 11.91 9.78
C PHE A 153 -2.66 10.53 10.42
N SER A 154 -3.10 9.48 9.74
CA SER A 154 -2.92 8.11 10.22
C SER A 154 -1.44 7.74 10.31
N GLY A 155 -0.63 8.18 9.34
CA GLY A 155 0.82 8.03 9.33
C GLY A 155 1.49 8.73 10.52
N ILE A 156 1.09 9.96 10.85
CA ILE A 156 1.58 10.69 12.02
C ILE A 156 1.21 9.96 13.32
N LEU A 157 -0.02 9.45 13.46
CA LEU A 157 -0.42 8.65 14.62
C LEU A 157 0.43 7.39 14.76
N LYS A 158 0.66 6.68 13.66
CA LYS A 158 1.53 5.50 13.59
C LYS A 158 2.97 5.87 13.91
N ALA A 159 3.47 7.01 13.40
CA ALA A 159 4.80 7.53 13.70
C ALA A 159 5.02 7.80 15.20
N MET A 160 3.95 8.09 15.94
CA MET A 160 3.95 8.26 17.41
C MET A 160 3.65 6.95 18.17
N GLY A 161 3.72 5.79 17.52
CA GLY A 161 3.48 4.48 18.14
C GLY A 161 2.01 4.10 18.32
N ASN A 162 1.07 4.83 17.73
CA ASN A 162 -0.35 4.54 17.85
C ASN A 162 -0.93 4.01 16.53
N SER A 163 -0.88 2.70 16.35
CA SER A 163 -1.49 2.01 15.20
C SER A 163 -2.96 1.65 15.43
N PHE A 164 -3.43 1.67 16.68
CA PHE A 164 -4.78 1.22 17.04
C PHE A 164 -5.87 2.23 16.66
N MET A 165 -5.65 3.52 16.90
CA MET A 165 -6.69 4.52 16.62
C MET A 165 -6.99 4.70 15.13
N PRO A 166 -6.00 4.72 14.22
CA PRO A 166 -6.27 4.67 12.77
C PRO A 166 -7.14 3.47 12.35
N LEU A 167 -6.94 2.29 12.96
CA LEU A 167 -7.79 1.13 12.72
C LEU A 167 -9.26 1.40 13.11
N ILE A 168 -9.50 1.94 14.31
CA ILE A 168 -10.87 2.25 14.77
C ILE A 168 -11.54 3.23 13.82
N PHE A 169 -10.82 4.28 13.40
CA PHE A 169 -11.37 5.28 12.49
C PHE A 169 -11.64 4.70 11.09
N LEU A 170 -10.81 3.77 10.63
CA LEU A 170 -11.04 3.04 9.39
C LEU A 170 -12.30 2.16 9.49
N ILE A 171 -12.51 1.44 10.60
CA ILE A 171 -13.71 0.63 10.80
C ILE A 171 -14.97 1.51 10.75
N ILE A 172 -14.93 2.67 11.42
CA ILE A 172 -16.06 3.62 11.40
C ILE A 172 -16.32 4.12 9.96
N SER A 173 -15.27 4.50 9.23
CA SER A 173 -15.44 5.00 7.88
C SER A 173 -15.89 3.90 6.91
N THR A 174 -15.43 2.66 7.08
CA THR A 174 -15.92 1.52 6.30
C THR A 174 -17.41 1.30 6.50
N ALA A 175 -17.90 1.36 7.75
CA ALA A 175 -19.32 1.26 8.01
C ALA A 175 -20.13 2.41 7.37
N ILE A 176 -19.61 3.64 7.45
CA ILE A 176 -20.23 4.81 6.80
C ILE A 176 -20.25 4.63 5.27
N ASN A 177 -19.15 4.18 4.70
CA ASN A 177 -19.08 3.96 3.24
C ASN A 177 -20.13 2.95 2.77
N VAL A 178 -20.21 1.77 3.39
CA VAL A 178 -21.19 0.73 3.00
C VAL A 178 -22.63 1.27 3.05
N VAL A 179 -22.95 2.06 4.09
CA VAL A 179 -24.28 2.70 4.21
C VAL A 179 -24.49 3.73 3.10
N LEU A 180 -23.49 4.57 2.84
CA LEU A 180 -23.58 5.62 1.81
C LEU A 180 -23.60 5.03 0.39
N ASP A 181 -22.85 3.96 0.11
CA ASP A 181 -22.92 3.24 -1.16
C ASP A 181 -24.35 2.76 -1.43
N TYR A 182 -24.97 2.10 -0.45
CA TYR A 182 -26.35 1.67 -0.59
C TYR A 182 -27.31 2.85 -0.82
N ILE A 183 -27.19 3.93 -0.04
CA ILE A 183 -28.05 5.11 -0.17
C ILE A 183 -27.84 5.79 -1.54
N PHE A 184 -26.61 6.04 -1.96
CA PHE A 184 -26.33 6.80 -3.17
C PHE A 184 -26.56 5.99 -4.45
N ILE A 185 -26.24 4.70 -4.41
CA ILE A 185 -26.39 3.84 -5.58
C ILE A 185 -27.83 3.31 -5.69
N ALA A 186 -28.35 2.68 -4.62
CA ALA A 186 -29.63 1.97 -4.69
C ALA A 186 -30.86 2.88 -4.46
N VAL A 187 -30.75 3.91 -3.59
CA VAL A 187 -31.89 4.78 -3.25
C VAL A 187 -31.88 6.06 -4.07
N ALA A 188 -30.75 6.75 -4.14
CA ALA A 188 -30.62 8.02 -4.86
C ALA A 188 -30.34 7.87 -6.36
N ASN A 189 -30.09 6.65 -6.86
CA ASN A 189 -29.82 6.32 -8.26
C ASN A 189 -28.67 7.17 -8.89
N MET A 190 -27.63 7.48 -8.11
CA MET A 190 -26.49 8.27 -8.56
C MET A 190 -25.51 7.49 -9.47
N GLY A 191 -25.76 6.18 -9.70
CA GLY A 191 -24.87 5.32 -10.47
C GLY A 191 -23.49 5.20 -9.83
N ILE A 192 -22.44 4.99 -10.63
CA ILE A 192 -21.07 4.84 -10.12
C ILE A 192 -20.51 6.13 -9.48
N ARG A 193 -21.08 7.29 -9.81
CA ARG A 193 -20.72 8.53 -9.12
C ARG A 193 -21.06 8.47 -7.62
N GLY A 194 -22.14 7.76 -7.29
CA GLY A 194 -22.54 7.51 -5.90
C GLY A 194 -21.45 6.77 -5.12
N ALA A 195 -20.88 5.71 -5.69
CA ALA A 195 -19.76 4.97 -5.12
C ALA A 195 -18.53 5.87 -4.88
N ALA A 196 -18.14 6.68 -5.89
CA ALA A 196 -17.02 7.61 -5.74
C ALA A 196 -17.25 8.64 -4.61
N VAL A 197 -18.45 9.21 -4.53
CA VAL A 197 -18.80 10.19 -3.48
C VAL A 197 -18.83 9.54 -2.09
N ALA A 198 -19.39 8.34 -1.98
CA ALA A 198 -19.41 7.59 -0.72
C ALA A 198 -18.00 7.29 -0.21
N THR A 199 -17.10 6.86 -1.10
CA THR A 199 -15.67 6.64 -0.80
C THR A 199 -15.01 7.92 -0.28
N VAL A 200 -15.21 9.06 -0.96
CA VAL A 200 -14.64 10.35 -0.53
C VAL A 200 -15.16 10.78 0.83
N ILE A 201 -16.46 10.65 1.11
CA ILE A 201 -17.05 11.01 2.41
C ILE A 201 -16.52 10.11 3.53
N ALA A 202 -16.40 8.81 3.28
CA ALA A 202 -15.85 7.85 4.24
C ALA A 202 -14.39 8.17 4.58
N GLU A 203 -13.54 8.39 3.58
CA GLU A 203 -12.13 8.78 3.77
C GLU A 203 -12.01 10.14 4.47
N PHE A 204 -12.85 11.12 4.12
CA PHE A 204 -12.91 12.42 4.80
C PHE A 204 -13.25 12.26 6.29
N THR A 205 -14.21 11.40 6.59
CA THR A 205 -14.58 11.09 7.99
C THR A 205 -13.39 10.52 8.76
N SER A 206 -12.66 9.57 8.18
CA SER A 206 -11.44 9.03 8.78
C SER A 206 -10.38 10.10 9.00
N ALA A 207 -10.14 10.96 8.01
CA ALA A 207 -9.17 12.05 8.10
C ALA A 207 -9.53 13.00 9.25
N VAL A 208 -10.80 13.41 9.35
CA VAL A 208 -11.30 14.30 10.41
C VAL A 208 -11.18 13.64 11.79
N LEU A 209 -11.53 12.36 11.92
CA LEU A 209 -11.40 11.64 13.19
C LEU A 209 -9.93 11.51 13.62
N CYS A 210 -9.03 11.19 12.71
CA CYS A 210 -7.59 11.18 12.97
C CYS A 210 -7.09 12.56 13.42
N MET A 211 -7.51 13.62 12.72
CA MET A 211 -7.15 15.01 13.05
C MET A 211 -7.66 15.39 14.45
N ILE A 212 -8.94 15.17 14.75
CA ILE A 212 -9.51 15.47 16.07
C ILE A 212 -8.75 14.71 17.18
N TYR A 213 -8.42 13.45 16.95
CA TYR A 213 -7.68 12.66 17.92
C TYR A 213 -6.26 13.19 18.14
N LEU A 214 -5.56 13.60 17.08
CA LEU A 214 -4.25 14.27 17.16
C LEU A 214 -4.35 15.55 18.00
N PHE A 215 -5.36 16.41 17.76
CA PHE A 215 -5.56 17.66 18.49
C PHE A 215 -5.88 17.44 19.98
N LYS A 216 -6.61 16.38 20.33
CA LYS A 216 -6.97 16.08 21.72
C LYS A 216 -5.84 15.39 22.48
N LYS A 217 -5.15 14.42 21.86
CA LYS A 217 -4.25 13.51 22.57
C LYS A 217 -2.77 13.90 22.45
N TYR A 218 -2.37 14.50 21.35
CA TYR A 218 -0.96 14.83 21.05
C TYR A 218 -0.75 16.34 20.92
N ARG A 219 -1.45 17.13 21.78
CA ARG A 219 -1.44 18.59 21.74
C ARG A 219 -0.04 19.19 21.81
N GLU A 220 0.88 18.57 22.52
CA GLU A 220 2.27 19.00 22.67
C GLU A 220 3.12 18.90 21.39
N TYR A 221 2.66 18.07 20.44
CA TYR A 221 3.30 17.84 19.14
C TYR A 221 2.59 18.59 17.98
N LEU A 222 1.53 19.32 18.29
CA LEU A 222 0.83 20.09 17.26
C LEU A 222 1.61 21.32 16.88
N PRO A 223 1.69 21.64 15.56
CA PRO A 223 2.41 22.82 15.10
C PRO A 223 1.71 24.11 15.51
N GLY A 224 2.46 25.05 16.04
CA GLY A 224 2.06 26.43 16.23
C GLY A 224 2.46 27.30 15.01
N ARG A 225 2.03 28.56 14.97
CA ARG A 225 2.35 29.48 13.85
C ARG A 225 3.84 29.57 13.52
N LYS A 226 4.72 29.46 14.51
CA LYS A 226 6.17 29.53 14.35
C LYS A 226 6.74 28.29 13.63
N ASP A 227 6.10 27.14 13.77
CA ASP A 227 6.56 25.87 13.20
C ASP A 227 6.31 25.77 11.69
N PHE A 228 5.47 26.65 11.12
CA PHE A 228 5.25 26.78 9.67
C PHE A 228 6.34 27.57 8.95
N ARG A 229 7.38 28.04 9.65
CA ARG A 229 8.54 28.62 9.00
C ARG A 229 9.25 27.59 8.14
N TYR A 230 9.57 27.98 6.91
CA TYR A 230 10.28 27.11 5.98
C TYR A 230 11.67 26.74 6.52
N ASP A 231 11.90 25.44 6.65
CA ASP A 231 13.19 24.83 6.93
C ASP A 231 13.59 24.01 5.71
N GLY A 232 14.59 24.52 4.96
CA GLY A 232 14.99 23.91 3.70
C GLY A 232 15.53 22.49 3.84
N ARG A 233 16.23 22.18 4.94
CA ARG A 233 16.78 20.83 5.19
C ARG A 233 15.65 19.85 5.51
N LEU A 234 14.78 20.20 6.44
CA LEU A 234 13.64 19.37 6.84
C LEU A 234 12.66 19.18 5.68
N SER A 235 12.30 20.27 4.99
CA SER A 235 11.41 20.21 3.81
C SER A 235 12.01 19.34 2.71
N GLY A 236 13.31 19.45 2.45
CA GLY A 236 14.02 18.59 1.49
C GLY A 236 14.04 17.11 1.90
N GLU A 237 14.13 16.81 3.19
CA GLU A 237 14.03 15.43 3.71
C GLU A 237 12.61 14.87 3.51
N LEU A 238 11.58 15.65 3.83
CA LEU A 238 10.16 15.28 3.67
C LEU A 238 9.77 15.08 2.20
N TRP A 239 10.12 16.04 1.32
CA TRP A 239 9.91 15.92 -0.11
C TRP A 239 10.55 14.66 -0.67
N ALA A 240 11.83 14.48 -0.39
CA ALA A 240 12.56 13.35 -0.94
C ALA A 240 12.04 11.99 -0.42
N GLN A 241 11.63 11.90 0.85
CA GLN A 241 11.09 10.64 1.40
C GLN A 241 9.65 10.41 0.92
N GLY A 242 8.80 11.45 0.88
CA GLY A 242 7.44 11.36 0.37
C GLY A 242 7.39 10.97 -1.09
N LEU A 243 8.11 11.72 -1.95
CA LEU A 243 8.16 11.42 -3.38
C LEU A 243 8.79 10.06 -3.68
N ALA A 244 9.84 9.67 -2.94
CA ALA A 244 10.46 8.35 -3.10
C ALA A 244 9.45 7.21 -2.90
N MET A 245 8.64 7.27 -1.84
CA MET A 245 7.62 6.25 -1.57
C MET A 245 6.43 6.34 -2.53
N GLY A 246 6.03 7.56 -2.91
CA GLY A 246 4.99 7.77 -3.92
C GLY A 246 5.36 7.20 -5.28
N PHE A 247 6.53 7.55 -5.80
CA PHE A 247 7.03 7.01 -7.07
C PHE A 247 7.26 5.50 -7.02
N MET A 248 7.72 4.97 -5.91
CA MET A 248 7.88 3.53 -5.74
C MET A 248 6.53 2.80 -5.90
N SER A 249 5.45 3.30 -5.29
CA SER A 249 4.10 2.74 -5.48
C SER A 249 3.66 2.83 -6.94
N SER A 250 3.86 3.99 -7.59
CA SER A 250 3.51 4.18 -9.00
C SER A 250 4.28 3.25 -9.94
N ILE A 251 5.57 3.05 -9.72
CA ILE A 251 6.42 2.14 -10.52
C ILE A 251 5.89 0.70 -10.42
N VAL A 252 5.53 0.25 -9.22
CA VAL A 252 4.97 -1.09 -9.00
C VAL A 252 3.63 -1.24 -9.72
N SER A 253 2.73 -0.25 -9.62
CA SER A 253 1.42 -0.25 -10.30
C SER A 253 1.57 -0.31 -11.81
N ILE A 254 2.47 0.51 -12.40
CA ILE A 254 2.76 0.49 -13.84
C ILE A 254 3.23 -0.91 -14.27
N GLY A 255 4.17 -1.50 -13.53
CA GLY A 255 4.65 -2.85 -13.84
C GLY A 255 3.55 -3.91 -13.81
N THR A 256 2.61 -3.79 -12.87
CA THR A 256 1.46 -4.69 -12.76
C THR A 256 0.50 -4.53 -13.95
N VAL A 257 0.23 -3.30 -14.39
CA VAL A 257 -0.60 -3.02 -15.58
C VAL A 257 0.02 -3.59 -16.85
N ILE A 258 1.34 -3.42 -17.02
CA ILE A 258 2.07 -3.98 -18.17
C ILE A 258 1.95 -5.50 -18.20
N LEU A 259 2.18 -6.17 -17.07
CA LEU A 259 2.04 -7.62 -16.96
C LEU A 259 0.60 -8.07 -17.26
N GLN A 260 -0.40 -7.38 -16.71
CA GLN A 260 -1.82 -7.67 -16.93
C GLN A 260 -2.20 -7.59 -18.41
N SER A 261 -1.58 -6.69 -19.19
CA SER A 261 -1.83 -6.57 -20.62
C SER A 261 -1.50 -7.85 -21.41
N SER A 262 -0.49 -8.61 -20.97
CA SER A 262 -0.15 -9.91 -21.57
C SER A 262 -1.10 -11.01 -21.12
N ILE A 263 -1.50 -11.00 -19.85
CA ILE A 263 -2.44 -11.99 -19.30
C ILE A 263 -3.77 -11.91 -20.03
N ASN A 264 -4.24 -10.69 -20.37
CA ASN A 264 -5.48 -10.46 -21.07
C ASN A 264 -5.52 -11.08 -22.49
N LYS A 265 -4.37 -11.41 -23.06
CA LYS A 265 -4.26 -12.09 -24.36
C LYS A 265 -4.36 -13.62 -24.29
N LEU A 266 -4.28 -14.20 -23.07
CA LEU A 266 -4.21 -15.64 -22.86
C LEU A 266 -5.59 -16.33 -22.80
N GLY A 267 -6.68 -15.57 -22.89
CA GLY A 267 -8.05 -16.09 -22.93
C GLY A 267 -8.80 -16.05 -21.61
N LYS A 268 -10.13 -16.05 -21.71
CA LYS A 268 -11.06 -15.76 -20.60
C LYS A 268 -10.90 -16.69 -19.37
N HIS A 269 -10.68 -17.98 -19.60
CA HIS A 269 -10.55 -18.95 -18.49
C HIS A 269 -9.25 -18.75 -17.70
N ILE A 270 -8.14 -18.42 -18.39
CA ILE A 270 -6.87 -18.10 -17.75
C ILE A 270 -6.99 -16.81 -16.96
N ILE A 271 -7.63 -15.77 -17.53
CA ILE A 271 -7.87 -14.50 -16.82
C ILE A 271 -8.67 -14.74 -15.55
N ALA A 272 -9.75 -15.53 -15.60
CA ALA A 272 -10.60 -15.82 -14.46
C ALA A 272 -9.82 -16.55 -13.35
N GLY A 273 -9.08 -17.62 -13.69
CA GLY A 273 -8.26 -18.37 -12.75
C GLY A 273 -7.14 -17.51 -12.13
N HIS A 274 -6.45 -16.71 -12.96
CA HIS A 274 -5.41 -15.79 -12.49
C HIS A 274 -5.98 -14.72 -11.55
N THR A 275 -7.12 -14.13 -11.88
CA THR A 275 -7.77 -13.11 -11.04
C THR A 275 -8.14 -13.67 -9.66
N ALA A 276 -8.72 -14.87 -9.61
CA ALA A 276 -9.00 -15.54 -8.35
C ALA A 276 -7.71 -15.80 -7.54
N ALA A 277 -6.66 -16.31 -8.19
CA ALA A 277 -5.37 -16.54 -7.55
C ALA A 277 -4.74 -15.25 -7.02
N ARG A 278 -4.79 -14.15 -7.77
CA ARG A 278 -4.27 -12.84 -7.34
C ARG A 278 -4.99 -12.31 -6.10
N LYS A 279 -6.31 -12.47 -6.00
CA LYS A 279 -7.08 -12.11 -4.81
C LYS A 279 -6.65 -12.94 -3.60
N ILE A 280 -6.50 -14.28 -3.76
CA ILE A 280 -6.03 -15.16 -2.68
C ILE A 280 -4.60 -14.77 -2.26
N MET A 281 -3.72 -14.52 -3.23
CA MET A 281 -2.35 -14.06 -2.97
C MET A 281 -2.33 -12.74 -2.20
N ALA A 282 -3.17 -11.77 -2.55
CA ALA A 282 -3.27 -10.50 -1.85
C ALA A 282 -3.59 -10.69 -0.36
N PHE A 283 -4.55 -11.56 -0.02
CA PHE A 283 -4.87 -11.89 1.36
C PHE A 283 -3.73 -12.65 2.06
N SER A 284 -3.13 -13.64 1.40
CA SER A 284 -2.07 -14.46 1.99
C SER A 284 -0.77 -13.69 2.24
N THR A 285 -0.50 -12.61 1.50
CA THR A 285 0.67 -11.74 1.68
C THR A 285 0.46 -10.57 2.63
N LEU A 286 -0.79 -10.31 3.10
CA LEU A 286 -1.10 -9.22 4.04
C LEU A 286 -0.21 -9.21 5.28
N PRO A 287 0.05 -10.32 5.98
CA PRO A 287 0.94 -10.31 7.13
C PRO A 287 2.37 -9.89 6.79
N ILE A 288 2.89 -10.29 5.63
CA ILE A 288 4.24 -9.92 5.17
C ILE A 288 4.34 -8.41 4.97
N THR A 289 3.40 -7.83 4.22
CA THR A 289 3.37 -6.38 3.94
C THR A 289 3.13 -5.57 5.21
N THR A 290 2.29 -6.06 6.10
CA THR A 290 1.97 -5.44 7.39
C THR A 290 3.19 -5.36 8.31
N VAL A 291 3.95 -6.46 8.42
CA VAL A 291 5.21 -6.47 9.19
C VAL A 291 6.20 -5.50 8.57
N GLY A 292 6.30 -5.41 7.25
CA GLY A 292 7.12 -4.42 6.56
C GLY A 292 6.79 -2.98 6.97
N LEU A 293 5.51 -2.58 6.90
CA LEU A 293 5.07 -1.23 7.30
C LEU A 293 5.39 -0.94 8.77
N SER A 294 5.21 -1.93 9.64
CA SER A 294 5.52 -1.80 11.07
C SER A 294 7.02 -1.61 11.31
N ILE A 295 7.84 -2.35 10.56
CA ILE A 295 9.31 -2.23 10.60
C ILE A 295 9.75 -0.85 10.13
N THR A 296 9.13 -0.26 9.12
CA THR A 296 9.47 1.09 8.67
C THR A 296 9.40 2.09 9.83
N THR A 297 8.30 2.10 10.57
CA THR A 297 8.10 2.97 11.73
C THR A 297 9.05 2.63 12.88
N PHE A 298 9.19 1.32 13.20
CA PHE A 298 10.07 0.85 14.25
C PHE A 298 11.53 1.26 14.00
N VAL A 299 12.02 1.02 12.78
CA VAL A 299 13.39 1.36 12.39
C VAL A 299 13.59 2.87 12.43
N SER A 300 12.65 3.65 11.88
CA SER A 300 12.76 5.11 11.86
C SER A 300 12.84 5.70 13.26
N GLN A 301 11.99 5.26 14.20
CA GLN A 301 12.08 5.71 15.61
C GLN A 301 13.41 5.32 16.27
N ASN A 302 13.88 4.08 16.05
CA ASN A 302 15.13 3.62 16.67
C ASN A 302 16.36 4.25 16.01
N VAL A 303 16.31 4.63 14.74
CA VAL A 303 17.35 5.46 14.09
C VAL A 303 17.39 6.85 14.73
N GLY A 304 16.22 7.48 14.92
CA GLY A 304 16.13 8.77 15.61
C GLY A 304 16.62 8.71 17.05
N ALA A 305 16.34 7.61 17.76
CA ALA A 305 16.79 7.37 19.13
C ALA A 305 18.27 6.91 19.23
N GLU A 306 19.01 6.85 18.12
CA GLU A 306 20.41 6.40 18.06
C GLU A 306 20.64 5.00 18.65
N LYS A 307 19.70 4.05 18.36
CA LYS A 307 19.74 2.66 18.87
C LYS A 307 19.98 1.63 17.74
N PRO A 308 21.19 1.58 17.17
CA PRO A 308 21.49 0.71 16.02
C PRO A 308 21.28 -0.78 16.31
N ASP A 309 21.54 -1.25 17.53
CA ASP A 309 21.35 -2.66 17.90
C ASP A 309 19.86 -3.04 17.92
N ARG A 310 18.98 -2.11 18.34
CA ARG A 310 17.54 -2.34 18.25
C ARG A 310 17.07 -2.36 16.82
N VAL A 311 17.63 -1.52 15.95
CA VAL A 311 17.37 -1.54 14.51
C VAL A 311 17.69 -2.92 13.93
N ARG A 312 18.91 -3.45 14.18
CA ARG A 312 19.34 -4.78 13.72
C ARG A 312 18.44 -5.90 14.24
N LYS A 313 18.15 -5.88 15.56
CA LYS A 313 17.24 -6.86 16.19
C LYS A 313 15.84 -6.79 15.58
N GLY A 314 15.30 -5.58 15.35
CA GLY A 314 13.99 -5.39 14.72
C GLY A 314 13.92 -5.97 13.30
N ILE A 315 14.94 -5.73 12.49
CA ILE A 315 15.03 -6.26 11.13
C ILE A 315 15.12 -7.79 11.16
N ARG A 316 15.96 -8.35 12.03
CA ARG A 316 16.08 -9.80 12.20
C ARG A 316 14.74 -10.44 12.61
N TYR A 317 14.05 -9.87 13.60
CA TYR A 317 12.73 -10.35 14.01
C TYR A 317 11.68 -10.18 12.91
N GLY A 318 11.75 -9.09 12.14
CA GLY A 318 10.90 -8.93 10.96
C GLY A 318 11.08 -10.05 9.93
N CYS A 319 12.32 -10.36 9.59
CA CYS A 319 12.62 -11.50 8.71
C CYS A 319 12.13 -12.85 9.29
N ILE A 320 12.30 -13.06 10.61
CA ILE A 320 11.80 -14.29 11.26
C ILE A 320 10.28 -14.38 11.17
N ILE A 321 9.56 -13.29 11.52
CA ILE A 321 8.09 -13.27 11.49
C ILE A 321 7.57 -13.52 10.07
N THR A 322 8.14 -12.85 9.07
CA THR A 322 7.73 -13.03 7.68
C THR A 322 8.08 -14.42 7.15
N THR A 323 9.21 -15.01 7.55
CA THR A 323 9.58 -16.39 7.21
C THR A 323 8.63 -17.42 7.84
N VAL A 324 8.31 -17.27 9.13
CA VAL A 324 7.35 -18.16 9.82
C VAL A 324 5.99 -18.09 9.12
N TRP A 325 5.52 -16.88 8.81
CA TRP A 325 4.27 -16.72 8.07
C TRP A 325 4.35 -17.34 6.67
N SER A 326 5.46 -17.20 5.96
CA SER A 326 5.65 -17.81 4.63
C SER A 326 5.51 -19.32 4.66
N VAL A 327 6.04 -19.98 5.71
CA VAL A 327 5.88 -21.43 5.91
C VAL A 327 4.42 -21.80 6.22
N ILE A 328 3.74 -21.01 7.05
CA ILE A 328 2.31 -21.21 7.34
C ILE A 328 1.48 -21.05 6.06
N ALA A 329 1.73 -19.98 5.29
CA ALA A 329 1.04 -19.74 4.02
C ALA A 329 1.32 -20.84 2.99
N LEU A 330 2.54 -21.38 2.94
CA LEU A 330 2.90 -22.53 2.10
C LEU A 330 2.00 -23.72 2.42
N ILE A 331 1.91 -24.11 3.68
CA ILE A 331 1.08 -25.25 4.11
C ILE A 331 -0.39 -25.00 3.75
N ILE A 332 -0.91 -23.81 4.05
CA ILE A 332 -2.31 -23.46 3.78
C ILE A 332 -2.61 -23.51 2.27
N LEU A 333 -1.77 -22.87 1.44
CA LEU A 333 -2.04 -22.79 0.01
C LEU A 333 -1.77 -24.10 -0.73
N GLU A 334 -0.81 -24.92 -0.30
CA GLU A 334 -0.63 -26.26 -0.84
C GLU A 334 -1.85 -27.14 -0.63
N LEU A 335 -2.46 -27.07 0.56
CA LEU A 335 -3.60 -27.90 0.90
C LEU A 335 -4.93 -27.34 0.38
N LEU A 336 -5.14 -26.03 0.49
CA LEU A 336 -6.46 -25.40 0.29
C LEU A 336 -6.62 -24.66 -1.04
N SER A 337 -5.56 -24.48 -1.84
CA SER A 337 -5.66 -23.69 -3.09
C SER A 337 -6.77 -24.18 -4.04
N PRO A 338 -7.04 -25.49 -4.24
CA PRO A 338 -8.13 -25.90 -5.13
C PRO A 338 -9.52 -25.43 -4.63
N VAL A 339 -9.75 -25.54 -3.32
CA VAL A 339 -11.01 -25.13 -2.69
C VAL A 339 -11.16 -23.60 -2.74
N LEU A 340 -10.09 -22.87 -2.39
CA LEU A 340 -10.08 -21.41 -2.40
C LEU A 340 -10.29 -20.83 -3.79
N VAL A 341 -9.64 -21.41 -4.82
CA VAL A 341 -9.80 -20.95 -6.20
C VAL A 341 -11.22 -21.22 -6.70
N LYS A 342 -11.79 -22.39 -6.46
CA LYS A 342 -13.19 -22.70 -6.80
C LYS A 342 -14.16 -21.74 -6.13
N PHE A 343 -13.99 -21.51 -4.82
CA PHE A 343 -14.83 -20.61 -4.06
C PHE A 343 -14.79 -19.17 -4.59
N LEU A 344 -13.58 -18.66 -4.88
CA LEU A 344 -13.42 -17.26 -5.29
C LEU A 344 -13.76 -17.01 -6.75
N SER A 345 -13.49 -17.99 -7.64
CA SER A 345 -13.84 -17.89 -9.06
C SER A 345 -15.32 -18.18 -9.35
N GLY A 346 -16.01 -18.85 -8.42
CA GLY A 346 -17.36 -19.35 -8.65
C GLY A 346 -17.46 -20.34 -9.83
N SER A 347 -16.33 -20.92 -10.25
CA SER A 347 -16.24 -21.75 -11.46
C SER A 347 -15.72 -23.16 -11.13
N GLU A 348 -16.35 -24.16 -11.71
CA GLU A 348 -15.87 -25.53 -11.66
C GLU A 348 -15.08 -25.95 -12.93
N VAL A 349 -14.91 -25.01 -13.87
CA VAL A 349 -14.17 -25.24 -15.11
C VAL A 349 -12.72 -25.60 -14.78
N ASP A 350 -12.28 -26.78 -15.19
CA ASP A 350 -10.95 -27.31 -14.83
C ASP A 350 -9.81 -26.34 -15.19
N THR A 351 -9.86 -25.74 -16.37
CA THR A 351 -8.84 -24.76 -16.79
C THR A 351 -8.76 -23.56 -15.85
N VAL A 352 -9.87 -23.05 -15.31
CA VAL A 352 -9.90 -21.92 -14.37
C VAL A 352 -9.24 -22.34 -13.05
N VAL A 353 -9.65 -23.48 -12.53
CA VAL A 353 -9.15 -24.01 -11.26
C VAL A 353 -7.66 -24.32 -11.34
N THR A 354 -7.25 -25.09 -12.37
CA THR A 354 -5.85 -25.48 -12.57
C THR A 354 -4.93 -24.27 -12.77
N THR A 355 -5.37 -23.26 -13.54
CA THR A 355 -4.64 -22.01 -13.73
C THR A 355 -4.38 -21.31 -12.39
N GLY A 356 -5.41 -21.14 -11.56
CA GLY A 356 -5.29 -20.47 -10.27
C GLY A 356 -4.44 -21.25 -9.28
N VAL A 357 -4.64 -22.58 -9.21
CA VAL A 357 -3.90 -23.49 -8.31
C VAL A 357 -2.41 -23.51 -8.65
N ASN A 358 -2.06 -23.68 -9.93
CA ASN A 358 -0.66 -23.70 -10.37
C ASN A 358 0.05 -22.38 -10.05
N TYR A 359 -0.63 -21.25 -10.27
CA TYR A 359 -0.09 -19.95 -9.90
C TYR A 359 0.19 -19.84 -8.41
N LEU A 360 -0.77 -20.18 -7.56
CA LEU A 360 -0.63 -20.10 -6.10
C LEU A 360 0.45 -21.02 -5.55
N LYS A 361 0.42 -22.29 -5.93
CA LYS A 361 1.38 -23.29 -5.45
C LYS A 361 2.82 -22.97 -5.84
N PHE A 362 3.03 -22.48 -7.07
CA PHE A 362 4.38 -22.08 -7.48
C PHE A 362 4.85 -20.81 -6.77
N ASN A 363 4.00 -19.79 -6.69
CA ASN A 363 4.40 -18.51 -6.10
C ASN A 363 4.64 -18.59 -4.58
N VAL A 364 3.88 -19.41 -3.85
CA VAL A 364 4.01 -19.53 -2.39
C VAL A 364 5.39 -20.09 -1.97
N LEU A 365 6.05 -20.88 -2.81
CA LEU A 365 7.41 -21.38 -2.58
C LEU A 365 8.43 -20.22 -2.43
N PHE A 366 8.12 -19.06 -3.02
CA PHE A 366 8.97 -17.88 -3.03
C PHE A 366 8.51 -16.78 -2.04
N TYR A 367 7.61 -17.10 -1.11
CA TYR A 367 7.19 -16.14 -0.09
C TYR A 367 8.31 -15.82 0.93
N ILE A 368 9.28 -16.73 1.13
CA ILE A 368 10.45 -16.43 1.98
C ILE A 368 11.31 -15.32 1.34
N PRO A 369 11.76 -15.42 0.07
CA PRO A 369 12.37 -14.29 -0.63
C PRO A 369 11.53 -13.01 -0.61
N LEU A 370 10.21 -13.11 -0.81
CA LEU A 370 9.29 -11.97 -0.72
C LEU A 370 9.30 -11.33 0.67
N GLY A 371 9.27 -12.13 1.74
CA GLY A 371 9.31 -11.66 3.12
C GLY A 371 10.60 -10.91 3.44
N ILE A 372 11.75 -11.45 3.01
CA ILE A 372 13.06 -10.82 3.17
C ILE A 372 13.11 -9.50 2.39
N LEU A 373 12.68 -9.51 1.14
CA LEU A 373 12.60 -8.34 0.26
C LEU A 373 11.77 -7.22 0.90
N ILE A 374 10.53 -7.50 1.32
CA ILE A 374 9.64 -6.50 1.93
C ILE A 374 10.25 -5.96 3.24
N THR A 375 10.76 -6.84 4.09
CA THR A 375 11.39 -6.45 5.36
C THR A 375 12.59 -5.52 5.14
N LEU A 376 13.49 -5.86 4.22
CA LEU A 376 14.69 -5.06 3.95
C LEU A 376 14.35 -3.74 3.23
N ARG A 377 13.43 -3.76 2.26
CA ARG A 377 12.95 -2.55 1.58
C ARG A 377 12.39 -1.55 2.60
N CYS A 378 11.48 -1.99 3.46
CA CYS A 378 10.87 -1.19 4.49
C CYS A 378 11.88 -0.72 5.56
N SER A 379 12.86 -1.55 5.90
CA SER A 379 13.94 -1.17 6.82
C SER A 379 14.80 -0.05 6.25
N LEU A 380 15.20 -0.14 4.98
CA LEU A 380 15.97 0.90 4.30
C LEU A 380 15.17 2.22 4.21
N GLN A 381 13.86 2.15 3.98
CA GLN A 381 12.98 3.32 4.05
C GLN A 381 12.98 3.94 5.44
N GLY A 382 12.82 3.12 6.50
CA GLY A 382 12.87 3.57 7.89
C GLY A 382 14.23 4.17 8.29
N MET A 383 15.32 3.73 7.66
CA MET A 383 16.65 4.34 7.82
C MET A 383 16.81 5.66 7.04
N GLY A 384 15.80 6.12 6.31
CA GLY A 384 15.88 7.30 5.46
C GLY A 384 16.69 7.10 4.16
N LYS A 385 16.98 5.83 3.77
CA LYS A 385 17.64 5.52 2.51
C LYS A 385 16.62 5.54 1.38
N LYS A 386 16.57 6.62 0.62
CA LYS A 386 15.52 6.91 -0.37
C LYS A 386 15.74 6.16 -1.68
N ILE A 387 16.97 6.16 -2.19
CA ILE A 387 17.31 5.65 -3.52
C ILE A 387 17.27 4.11 -3.57
N LEU A 388 17.76 3.43 -2.53
CA LEU A 388 17.87 1.97 -2.54
C LEU A 388 16.52 1.26 -2.68
N PRO A 389 15.45 1.66 -1.95
CA PRO A 389 14.10 1.11 -2.16
C PRO A 389 13.54 1.40 -3.56
N ILE A 390 13.76 2.62 -4.12
CA ILE A 390 13.31 2.96 -5.47
C ILE A 390 13.96 2.05 -6.50
N LEU A 391 15.28 1.84 -6.43
CA LEU A 391 15.99 0.95 -7.35
C LEU A 391 15.43 -0.48 -7.31
N SER A 392 14.98 -0.96 -6.14
CA SER A 392 14.30 -2.27 -6.09
C SER A 392 13.00 -2.29 -6.89
N SER A 393 12.20 -1.20 -6.87
CA SER A 393 10.98 -1.10 -7.68
C SER A 393 11.28 -0.95 -9.17
N VAL A 394 12.39 -0.30 -9.51
CA VAL A 394 12.89 -0.24 -10.90
C VAL A 394 13.25 -1.64 -11.40
N ILE A 395 13.93 -2.46 -10.58
CA ILE A 395 14.21 -3.88 -10.92
C ILE A 395 12.88 -4.63 -11.14
N GLU A 396 11.88 -4.40 -10.30
CA GLU A 396 10.55 -4.98 -10.45
C GLU A 396 9.90 -4.60 -11.79
N LEU A 397 9.91 -3.33 -12.14
CA LEU A 397 9.34 -2.83 -13.39
C LEU A 397 10.04 -3.45 -14.60
N PHE A 398 11.38 -3.38 -14.63
CA PHE A 398 12.15 -3.96 -15.74
C PHE A 398 11.95 -5.46 -15.85
N GLY A 399 11.90 -6.19 -14.73
CA GLY A 399 11.59 -7.61 -14.72
C GLY A 399 10.24 -7.90 -15.35
N LYS A 400 9.18 -7.19 -14.91
CA LYS A 400 7.83 -7.35 -15.47
C LYS A 400 7.78 -6.99 -16.95
N VAL A 401 8.49 -5.95 -17.40
CA VAL A 401 8.60 -5.58 -18.82
C VAL A 401 9.28 -6.69 -19.63
N ILE A 402 10.43 -7.20 -19.18
CA ILE A 402 11.15 -8.30 -19.85
C ILE A 402 10.25 -9.53 -19.95
N PHE A 403 9.61 -9.93 -18.87
CA PHE A 403 8.70 -11.08 -18.89
C PHE A 403 7.53 -10.86 -19.86
N THR A 404 6.92 -9.67 -19.84
CA THR A 404 5.77 -9.34 -20.71
C THR A 404 6.11 -9.43 -22.18
N PHE A 405 7.30 -8.94 -22.60
CA PHE A 405 7.63 -8.83 -24.03
C PHE A 405 8.53 -9.95 -24.55
N ALA A 406 9.35 -10.56 -23.68
CA ALA A 406 10.32 -11.58 -24.11
C ALA A 406 9.99 -13.01 -23.65
N VAL A 407 9.36 -13.19 -22.47
CA VAL A 407 9.17 -14.54 -21.90
C VAL A 407 7.75 -15.07 -22.16
N ILE A 408 6.74 -14.27 -21.83
CA ILE A 408 5.33 -14.69 -21.91
C ILE A 408 4.91 -15.04 -23.36
N PRO A 409 5.36 -14.35 -24.44
CA PRO A 409 5.03 -14.74 -25.80
C PRO A 409 5.48 -16.17 -26.17
N HIS A 410 6.54 -16.69 -25.55
CA HIS A 410 7.08 -18.03 -25.81
C HIS A 410 6.58 -19.08 -24.83
N MET A 411 6.36 -18.70 -23.55
CA MET A 411 5.99 -19.63 -22.47
C MET A 411 4.52 -19.58 -22.09
N GLY A 412 3.75 -18.66 -22.66
CA GLY A 412 2.34 -18.48 -22.31
C GLY A 412 2.15 -18.21 -20.81
N TYR A 413 1.17 -18.85 -20.20
CA TYR A 413 0.85 -18.64 -18.79
C TYR A 413 1.96 -19.08 -17.82
N ASN A 414 2.80 -20.05 -18.20
CA ASN A 414 3.95 -20.43 -17.38
C ASN A 414 4.93 -19.26 -17.19
N GLY A 415 5.09 -18.42 -18.22
CA GLY A 415 5.86 -17.18 -18.10
C GLY A 415 5.26 -16.21 -17.05
N VAL A 416 3.94 -16.14 -16.95
CA VAL A 416 3.26 -15.34 -15.92
C VAL A 416 3.51 -15.91 -14.53
N ILE A 417 3.42 -17.23 -14.35
CA ILE A 417 3.66 -17.92 -13.07
C ILE A 417 5.07 -17.63 -12.54
N ILE A 418 6.08 -17.67 -13.41
CA ILE A 418 7.49 -17.55 -13.03
C ILE A 418 7.90 -16.08 -12.84
N CYS A 419 7.20 -15.13 -13.43
CA CYS A 419 7.56 -13.70 -13.46
C CYS A 419 7.80 -13.14 -12.06
N GLU A 420 6.82 -13.21 -11.18
CA GLU A 420 6.94 -12.61 -9.84
C GLU A 420 8.01 -13.28 -8.98
N PRO A 421 8.12 -14.62 -8.89
CA PRO A 421 9.19 -15.30 -8.18
C PRO A 421 10.61 -14.89 -8.60
N VAL A 422 10.88 -14.83 -9.89
CA VAL A 422 12.20 -14.41 -10.40
C VAL A 422 12.49 -12.97 -10.03
N VAL A 423 11.51 -12.10 -10.18
CA VAL A 423 11.65 -10.67 -9.83
C VAL A 423 11.87 -10.51 -8.33
N TRP A 424 11.12 -11.23 -7.48
CA TRP A 424 11.30 -11.18 -6.02
C TRP A 424 12.69 -11.66 -5.60
N CYS A 425 13.20 -12.72 -6.19
CA CYS A 425 14.55 -13.21 -5.91
C CYS A 425 15.62 -12.18 -6.32
N ALA A 426 15.49 -11.59 -7.51
CA ALA A 426 16.43 -10.55 -7.98
C ALA A 426 16.42 -9.33 -7.04
N MET A 427 15.23 -8.87 -6.65
CA MET A 427 15.09 -7.76 -5.71
C MET A 427 15.60 -8.11 -4.31
N ALA A 428 15.37 -9.33 -3.82
CA ALA A 428 15.85 -9.78 -2.53
C ALA A 428 17.38 -9.79 -2.49
N VAL A 429 18.03 -10.34 -3.52
CA VAL A 429 19.51 -10.33 -3.65
C VAL A 429 20.04 -8.90 -3.66
N TYR A 430 19.44 -8.01 -4.47
CA TYR A 430 19.82 -6.60 -4.50
C TYR A 430 19.70 -5.94 -3.12
N LEU A 431 18.55 -6.13 -2.45
CA LEU A 431 18.30 -5.48 -1.15
C LEU A 431 19.16 -6.05 -0.02
N VAL A 432 19.51 -7.33 -0.05
CA VAL A 432 20.50 -7.92 0.88
C VAL A 432 21.85 -7.26 0.70
N MET A 433 22.33 -7.13 -0.52
CA MET A 433 23.60 -6.45 -0.82
C MET A 433 23.56 -4.97 -0.41
N ALA A 434 22.45 -4.28 -0.70
CA ALA A 434 22.23 -2.89 -0.32
C ALA A 434 22.22 -2.71 1.21
N TYR A 435 21.57 -3.62 1.92
CA TYR A 435 21.48 -3.61 3.38
C TYR A 435 22.85 -3.80 4.04
N ILE A 436 23.64 -4.79 3.59
CA ILE A 436 24.98 -5.05 4.09
C ILE A 436 25.89 -3.81 3.97
N LYS A 437 25.74 -3.05 2.86
CA LYS A 437 26.49 -1.81 2.62
C LYS A 437 25.96 -0.62 3.42
N ALA A 438 24.64 -0.56 3.69
CA ALA A 438 23.97 0.59 4.29
C ALA A 438 24.00 0.58 5.80
N VAL A 439 24.08 -0.59 6.43
CA VAL A 439 24.14 -0.71 7.90
C VAL A 439 25.57 -0.52 8.37
N PRO A 440 25.86 0.48 9.21
CA PRO A 440 27.20 0.64 9.80
C PRO A 440 27.59 -0.65 10.52
N LYS A 441 28.79 -1.14 10.23
CA LYS A 441 29.42 -2.18 11.04
C LYS A 441 29.46 -1.63 12.46
N SER A 442 29.04 -2.43 13.46
CA SER A 442 29.10 -2.05 14.88
C SER A 442 30.45 -1.39 15.18
N CYS A 443 30.42 -0.32 15.98
CA CYS A 443 31.62 -0.03 16.78
C CYS A 443 31.97 -1.35 17.52
N PRO A 444 33.22 -1.78 17.52
CA PRO A 444 33.64 -2.88 18.40
C PRO A 444 33.24 -2.51 19.82
N GLU A 445 32.63 -3.47 20.51
CA GLU A 445 32.34 -3.34 21.95
C GLU A 445 33.62 -2.86 22.63
N ALA A 446 33.55 -1.64 23.19
CA ALA A 446 34.54 -1.16 24.17
C ALA A 446 34.23 -1.71 25.54
#